data_9478411c5baeff96eb9bc2a52428b1c7
#
_entry.id   9478411c5baeff96eb9bc2a52428b1c7
#
_cell.length_a   1.000
_cell.length_b   1.000
_cell.length_c   1.000
_cell.angle_alpha   90.00
_cell.angle_beta   90.00
_cell.angle_gamma   90.00
#
_symmetry.space_group_name_H-M   'P 1'
#
loop_
_entity.id
_entity.type
_entity.pdbx_description
1 polymer ?
#
loop_
_entity_poly.entity_id
_entity_poly.type
_entity_poly.pdbx_seq_one_letter_code
_entity_poly.pdbx_strand_id
1 'polypeptide(L)'
;KEMVSDISHQLKTPVAALDTCFSVLMQNDLSATEQEEFRIRCRSALDGLETLLQSLLEISKMETGLIQINKKKLPLMDTVISAVNCTYPKADEKEIEFVFDYAKELETCTIMQDKRWLGEAVINVLDNAIKYSPDGSKIFIRLQKRNDLVRMEIEDQGIGIPQNEYHKIFQRFYRGSSKEVMEKSGTGIGLFLSREIIEKHAGTITVTSGKKKKGSTFVIQLPYVG
;
A
#
# COMPACT_ATOMS: atom_id res chain seq x y z
N LYS A 1 -18.22 15.87 6.72
CA LYS A 1 -19.42 15.07 6.37
C LYS A 1 -19.10 13.95 5.37
N GLU A 2 -18.23 14.18 4.39
CA GLU A 2 -17.82 13.17 3.40
C GLU A 2 -17.14 11.95 4.05
N MET A 3 -16.20 12.15 4.96
CA MET A 3 -15.45 11.07 5.62
C MET A 3 -16.35 10.05 6.34
N VAL A 4 -17.37 10.51 7.06
CA VAL A 4 -18.30 9.61 7.78
C VAL A 4 -19.15 8.80 6.79
N SER A 5 -19.53 9.39 5.66
CA SER A 5 -20.25 8.71 4.59
C SER A 5 -19.41 7.61 3.96
N ASP A 6 -18.14 7.92 3.66
CA ASP A 6 -17.20 6.97 3.04
C ASP A 6 -16.88 5.80 3.95
N ILE A 7 -16.61 6.08 5.24
CA ILE A 7 -16.42 5.05 6.27
C ILE A 7 -17.64 4.15 6.37
N SER A 8 -18.84 4.73 6.44
CA SER A 8 -20.08 3.97 6.53
C SER A 8 -20.27 3.04 5.34
N HIS A 9 -19.95 3.51 4.15
CA HIS A 9 -19.99 2.69 2.93
C HIS A 9 -18.97 1.55 2.95
N GLN A 10 -17.73 1.82 3.36
CA GLN A 10 -16.68 0.81 3.41
C GLN A 10 -16.91 -0.25 4.51
N LEU A 11 -17.55 0.12 5.62
CA LEU A 11 -17.96 -0.82 6.67
C LEU A 11 -19.16 -1.68 6.25
N LYS A 12 -20.12 -1.11 5.51
CA LYS A 12 -21.34 -1.80 5.13
C LYS A 12 -21.07 -3.02 4.24
N THR A 13 -20.10 -2.95 3.36
CA THR A 13 -19.78 -4.04 2.41
C THR A 13 -19.31 -5.32 3.12
N PRO A 14 -18.24 -5.30 3.96
CA PRO A 14 -17.80 -6.52 4.65
C PRO A 14 -18.82 -7.00 5.70
N VAL A 15 -19.55 -6.09 6.35
CA VAL A 15 -20.62 -6.49 7.28
C VAL A 15 -21.74 -7.22 6.55
N ALA A 16 -22.18 -6.73 5.39
CA ALA A 16 -23.20 -7.42 4.58
C ALA A 16 -22.70 -8.79 4.06
N ALA A 17 -21.41 -8.88 3.70
CA ALA A 17 -20.80 -10.14 3.30
C ALA A 17 -20.79 -11.15 4.47
N LEU A 18 -20.45 -10.71 5.68
CA LEU A 18 -20.48 -11.54 6.88
C LEU A 18 -21.90 -12.03 7.19
N ASP A 19 -22.89 -11.13 7.16
CA ASP A 19 -24.29 -11.45 7.41
C ASP A 19 -24.81 -12.50 6.41
N THR A 20 -24.49 -12.31 5.12
CA THR A 20 -24.81 -13.27 4.07
C THR A 20 -24.15 -14.63 4.31
N CYS A 21 -22.84 -14.65 4.55
CA CYS A 21 -22.10 -15.88 4.81
C CYS A 21 -22.62 -16.61 6.05
N PHE A 22 -22.90 -15.87 7.11
CA PHE A 22 -23.47 -16.44 8.34
C PHE A 22 -24.86 -17.03 8.10
N SER A 23 -25.72 -16.30 7.39
CA SER A 23 -27.08 -16.78 7.07
C SER A 23 -27.06 -18.07 6.25
N VAL A 24 -26.08 -18.19 5.31
CA VAL A 24 -25.91 -19.43 4.53
C VAL A 24 -25.37 -20.57 5.40
N LEU A 25 -24.37 -20.32 6.24
CA LEU A 25 -23.79 -21.34 7.13
C LEU A 25 -24.77 -21.90 8.16
N MET A 26 -25.86 -21.18 8.47
CA MET A 26 -26.92 -21.64 9.33
C MET A 26 -27.96 -22.56 8.65
N GLN A 27 -27.86 -22.74 7.33
CA GLN A 27 -28.68 -23.68 6.57
C GLN A 27 -28.16 -25.12 6.78
N ASN A 28 -29.07 -26.07 6.97
CA ASN A 28 -28.70 -27.46 7.30
C ASN A 28 -28.31 -28.32 6.08
N ASP A 29 -28.45 -27.78 4.85
CA ASP A 29 -28.32 -28.57 3.62
C ASP A 29 -27.00 -28.33 2.87
N LEU A 30 -26.01 -27.67 3.50
CA LEU A 30 -24.72 -27.39 2.88
C LEU A 30 -23.79 -28.60 2.93
N SER A 31 -23.15 -28.91 1.80
CA SER A 31 -22.03 -29.84 1.74
C SER A 31 -20.82 -29.32 2.54
N ALA A 32 -19.93 -30.21 2.95
CA ALA A 32 -18.71 -29.84 3.66
C ALA A 32 -17.84 -28.85 2.87
N THR A 33 -17.81 -28.98 1.54
CA THR A 33 -17.06 -28.07 0.65
C THR A 33 -17.65 -26.67 0.63
N GLU A 34 -18.97 -26.55 0.54
CA GLU A 34 -19.66 -25.25 0.58
C GLU A 34 -19.51 -24.57 1.94
N GLN A 35 -19.60 -25.34 3.04
CA GLN A 35 -19.36 -24.79 4.37
C GLN A 35 -17.95 -24.20 4.50
N GLU A 36 -16.94 -24.90 3.99
CA GLU A 36 -15.56 -24.42 4.04
C GLU A 36 -15.37 -23.17 3.18
N GLU A 37 -15.96 -23.12 1.98
CA GLU A 37 -15.93 -21.93 1.14
C GLU A 37 -16.53 -20.70 1.85
N PHE A 38 -17.69 -20.85 2.49
CA PHE A 38 -18.31 -19.74 3.23
C PHE A 38 -17.51 -19.35 4.48
N ARG A 39 -16.87 -20.29 5.18
CA ARG A 39 -15.94 -19.99 6.29
C ARG A 39 -14.76 -19.14 5.83
N ILE A 40 -14.15 -19.50 4.69
CA ILE A 40 -13.05 -18.73 4.08
C ILE A 40 -13.53 -17.32 3.74
N ARG A 41 -14.71 -17.18 3.15
CA ARG A 41 -15.30 -15.87 2.83
C ARG A 41 -15.57 -15.03 4.08
N CYS A 42 -16.11 -15.64 5.15
CA CYS A 42 -16.27 -14.96 6.44
C CYS A 42 -14.94 -14.46 6.99
N ARG A 43 -13.91 -15.31 6.96
CA ARG A 43 -12.57 -14.94 7.44
C ARG A 43 -12.01 -13.77 6.66
N SER A 44 -12.08 -13.83 5.33
CA SER A 44 -11.63 -12.73 4.46
C SER A 44 -12.36 -11.41 4.73
N ALA A 45 -13.67 -11.47 5.01
CA ALA A 45 -14.44 -10.28 5.34
C ALA A 45 -14.07 -9.69 6.72
N LEU A 46 -13.78 -10.55 7.72
CA LEU A 46 -13.26 -10.13 9.03
C LEU A 46 -11.88 -9.48 8.91
N ASP A 47 -10.96 -10.11 8.21
CA ASP A 47 -9.60 -9.58 7.99
C ASP A 47 -9.66 -8.21 7.27
N GLY A 48 -10.61 -8.05 6.34
CA GLY A 48 -10.89 -6.77 5.68
C GLY A 48 -11.40 -5.69 6.65
N LEU A 49 -12.29 -6.05 7.58
CA LEU A 49 -12.77 -5.14 8.63
C LEU A 49 -11.66 -4.73 9.60
N GLU A 50 -10.84 -5.67 10.05
CA GLU A 50 -9.71 -5.39 10.93
C GLU A 50 -8.72 -4.42 10.26
N THR A 51 -8.38 -4.66 8.99
CA THR A 51 -7.52 -3.78 8.19
C THR A 51 -8.12 -2.38 8.05
N LEU A 52 -9.41 -2.27 7.80
CA LEU A 52 -10.11 -0.98 7.70
C LEU A 52 -10.09 -0.22 9.03
N LEU A 53 -10.40 -0.90 10.14
CA LEU A 53 -10.37 -0.31 11.47
C LEU A 53 -8.98 0.19 11.85
N GLN A 54 -7.95 -0.61 11.60
CA GLN A 54 -6.56 -0.21 11.88
C GLN A 54 -6.18 1.04 11.08
N SER A 55 -6.49 1.05 9.79
CA SER A 55 -6.20 2.20 8.92
C SER A 55 -6.96 3.47 9.34
N LEU A 56 -8.20 3.34 9.80
CA LEU A 56 -8.98 4.46 10.32
C LEU A 56 -8.40 5.02 11.61
N LEU A 57 -7.93 4.15 12.51
CA LEU A 57 -7.26 4.56 13.75
C LEU A 57 -5.97 5.33 13.44
N GLU A 58 -5.20 4.90 12.44
CA GLU A 58 -3.98 5.58 12.03
C GLU A 58 -4.28 6.97 11.44
N ILE A 59 -5.26 7.07 10.54
CA ILE A 59 -5.72 8.36 10.01
C ILE A 59 -6.18 9.28 11.14
N SER A 60 -7.04 8.79 12.04
CA SER A 60 -7.55 9.58 13.18
C SER A 60 -6.41 10.10 14.07
N LYS A 61 -5.42 9.26 14.37
CA LYS A 61 -4.23 9.67 15.13
C LYS A 61 -3.39 10.72 14.38
N MET A 62 -3.29 10.62 13.06
CA MET A 62 -2.58 11.60 12.24
C MET A 62 -3.30 12.96 12.19
N GLU A 63 -4.62 12.95 12.02
CA GLU A 63 -5.44 14.19 11.97
C GLU A 63 -5.51 14.91 13.31
N THR A 64 -5.59 14.17 14.40
CA THR A 64 -5.62 14.75 15.75
C THR A 64 -4.24 15.22 16.24
N GLY A 65 -3.19 15.05 15.43
CA GLY A 65 -1.81 15.41 15.82
C GLY A 65 -1.22 14.49 16.91
N LEU A 66 -1.92 13.42 17.28
CA LEU A 66 -1.44 12.43 18.24
C LEU A 66 -0.25 11.62 17.69
N ILE A 67 -0.15 11.51 16.37
CA ILE A 67 1.05 10.96 15.73
C ILE A 67 2.03 12.11 15.50
N GLN A 68 2.99 12.21 16.38
CA GLN A 68 4.16 13.04 16.20
C GLN A 68 5.20 12.23 15.41
N ILE A 69 5.51 12.67 14.20
CA ILE A 69 6.62 12.10 13.41
C ILE A 69 7.93 12.57 14.06
N ASN A 70 8.65 11.63 14.64
CA ASN A 70 9.92 11.89 15.30
C ASN A 70 11.08 11.62 14.33
N LYS A 71 11.43 12.63 13.54
CA LYS A 71 12.49 12.52 12.54
C LYS A 71 13.87 12.49 13.19
N LYS A 72 14.68 11.52 12.78
CA LYS A 72 16.09 11.39 13.14
C LYS A 72 16.92 11.24 11.87
N LYS A 73 18.19 11.65 11.91
CA LYS A 73 19.13 11.43 10.80
C LYS A 73 19.50 9.94 10.77
N LEU A 74 18.92 9.19 9.83
CA LEU A 74 19.05 7.73 9.72
C LEU A 74 19.31 7.33 8.27
N PRO A 75 20.01 6.19 8.02
CA PRO A 75 20.21 5.67 6.68
C PRO A 75 18.86 5.34 6.02
N LEU A 76 18.64 5.87 4.80
CA LEU A 76 17.41 5.58 4.05
C LEU A 76 17.34 4.11 3.64
N MET A 77 18.48 3.54 3.26
CA MET A 77 18.56 2.15 2.81
C MET A 77 18.04 1.16 3.87
N ASP A 78 18.32 1.42 5.16
CA ASP A 78 17.80 0.58 6.26
C ASP A 78 16.27 0.55 6.30
N THR A 79 15.63 1.66 5.96
CA THR A 79 14.17 1.74 5.89
C THR A 79 13.62 0.99 4.69
N VAL A 80 14.26 1.16 3.53
CA VAL A 80 13.86 0.47 2.30
C VAL A 80 14.03 -1.04 2.42
N ILE A 81 15.18 -1.51 2.92
CA ILE A 81 15.44 -2.95 3.14
C ILE A 81 14.45 -3.53 4.16
N SER A 82 14.16 -2.80 5.24
CA SER A 82 13.18 -3.25 6.23
C SER A 82 11.78 -3.41 5.61
N ALA A 83 11.37 -2.49 4.75
CA ALA A 83 10.09 -2.55 4.05
C ALA A 83 10.03 -3.73 3.06
N VAL A 84 11.11 -3.94 2.30
CA VAL A 84 11.22 -5.10 1.38
C VAL A 84 11.14 -6.41 2.16
N ASN A 85 11.88 -6.54 3.27
CA ASN A 85 11.84 -7.76 4.09
C ASN A 85 10.45 -8.02 4.67
N CYS A 86 9.71 -6.97 5.04
CA CYS A 86 8.33 -7.10 5.54
C CYS A 86 7.37 -7.62 4.45
N THR A 87 7.58 -7.22 3.20
CA THR A 87 6.72 -7.60 2.07
C THR A 87 7.20 -8.85 1.33
N TYR A 88 8.41 -9.31 1.61
CA TYR A 88 9.04 -10.44 0.93
C TYR A 88 8.20 -11.73 0.94
N PRO A 89 7.56 -12.14 2.07
CA PRO A 89 6.74 -13.37 2.07
C PRO A 89 5.62 -13.34 1.01
N LYS A 90 4.97 -12.18 0.85
CA LYS A 90 3.92 -12.01 -0.17
C LYS A 90 4.48 -12.01 -1.60
N ALA A 91 5.68 -11.49 -1.79
CA ALA A 91 6.36 -11.49 -3.08
C ALA A 91 6.82 -12.90 -3.45
N ASP A 92 7.33 -13.66 -2.49
CA ASP A 92 7.78 -15.04 -2.64
C ASP A 92 6.63 -15.98 -3.03
N GLU A 93 5.46 -15.84 -2.39
CA GLU A 93 4.23 -16.57 -2.76
C GLU A 93 3.82 -16.38 -4.23
N LYS A 94 4.21 -15.26 -4.83
CA LYS A 94 3.94 -14.90 -6.23
C LYS A 94 5.16 -15.03 -7.14
N GLU A 95 6.27 -15.57 -6.64
CA GLU A 95 7.54 -15.67 -7.35
C GLU A 95 8.04 -14.31 -7.90
N ILE A 96 7.73 -13.20 -7.21
CA ILE A 96 8.12 -11.85 -7.60
C ILE A 96 9.52 -11.54 -7.11
N GLU A 97 10.40 -11.14 -8.04
CA GLU A 97 11.77 -10.75 -7.76
C GLU A 97 11.89 -9.25 -7.49
N PHE A 98 12.53 -8.85 -6.39
CA PHE A 98 12.95 -7.47 -6.16
C PHE A 98 14.30 -7.18 -6.80
N VAL A 99 14.37 -6.17 -7.65
CA VAL A 99 15.59 -5.75 -8.34
C VAL A 99 15.98 -4.35 -7.87
N PHE A 100 17.14 -4.25 -7.22
CA PHE A 100 17.68 -2.97 -6.75
C PHE A 100 18.60 -2.35 -7.79
N ASP A 101 18.48 -1.03 -7.99
CA ASP A 101 19.31 -0.22 -8.86
C ASP A 101 19.62 1.12 -8.14
N TYR A 102 20.82 1.21 -7.58
CA TYR A 102 21.30 2.40 -6.88
C TYR A 102 22.82 2.52 -6.91
N ALA A 103 23.32 3.75 -6.83
CA ALA A 103 24.75 4.01 -6.69
C ALA A 103 25.21 3.69 -5.25
N LYS A 104 26.41 3.13 -5.10
CA LYS A 104 26.98 2.68 -3.82
C LYS A 104 26.98 3.76 -2.73
N GLU A 105 27.09 5.03 -3.12
CA GLU A 105 27.04 6.17 -2.19
C GLU A 105 25.70 6.27 -1.43
N LEU A 106 24.64 5.67 -1.94
CA LEU A 106 23.34 5.67 -1.31
C LEU A 106 23.18 4.63 -0.18
N GLU A 107 24.09 3.68 -0.07
CA GLU A 107 24.10 2.72 1.06
C GLU A 107 24.24 3.42 2.42
N THR A 108 25.02 4.51 2.45
CA THR A 108 25.27 5.30 3.67
C THR A 108 24.50 6.62 3.69
N CYS A 109 23.65 6.86 2.68
CA CYS A 109 22.89 8.10 2.57
C CYS A 109 21.89 8.22 3.73
N THR A 110 22.04 9.26 4.55
CA THR A 110 21.15 9.56 5.67
C THR A 110 20.20 10.68 5.32
N ILE A 111 18.96 10.57 5.78
CA ILE A 111 17.93 11.61 5.69
C ILE A 111 17.28 11.84 7.05
N MET A 112 16.62 12.97 7.23
CA MET A 112 15.78 13.22 8.40
C MET A 112 14.47 12.46 8.27
N GLN A 113 14.35 11.31 8.94
CA GLN A 113 13.19 10.42 8.83
C GLN A 113 12.75 9.84 10.16
N ASP A 114 11.48 9.54 10.25
CA ASP A 114 10.93 8.57 11.19
C ASP A 114 10.90 7.21 10.48
N LYS A 115 11.81 6.31 10.87
CA LYS A 115 12.00 5.01 10.20
C LYS A 115 10.73 4.18 10.18
N ARG A 116 9.92 4.21 11.24
CA ARG A 116 8.69 3.45 11.35
C ARG A 116 7.65 3.95 10.34
N TRP A 117 7.38 5.25 10.36
CA TRP A 117 6.35 5.83 9.49
C TRP A 117 6.77 5.85 8.03
N LEU A 118 8.01 6.20 7.72
CA LEU A 118 8.48 6.13 6.33
C LEU A 118 8.49 4.68 5.81
N GLY A 119 8.86 3.72 6.67
CA GLY A 119 8.77 2.30 6.37
C GLY A 119 7.35 1.87 6.00
N GLU A 120 6.34 2.31 6.79
CA GLU A 120 4.93 2.05 6.51
C GLU A 120 4.49 2.60 5.15
N ALA A 121 4.91 3.83 4.81
CA ALA A 121 4.61 4.41 3.50
C ALA A 121 5.21 3.60 2.35
N VAL A 122 6.44 3.09 2.51
CA VAL A 122 7.11 2.25 1.50
C VAL A 122 6.44 0.88 1.41
N ILE A 123 6.09 0.26 2.53
CA ILE A 123 5.36 -1.03 2.59
C ILE A 123 4.04 -0.93 1.82
N ASN A 124 3.26 0.12 2.02
CA ASN A 124 1.99 0.31 1.31
C ASN A 124 2.17 0.39 -0.21
N VAL A 125 3.24 1.02 -0.69
CA VAL A 125 3.56 1.09 -2.12
C VAL A 125 4.02 -0.28 -2.64
N LEU A 126 4.88 -0.99 -1.90
CA LEU A 126 5.35 -2.34 -2.26
C LEU A 126 4.22 -3.36 -2.25
N ASP A 127 3.34 -3.33 -1.26
CA ASP A 127 2.15 -4.20 -1.20
C ASP A 127 1.25 -4.01 -2.43
N ASN A 128 1.06 -2.77 -2.87
CA ASN A 128 0.33 -2.49 -4.11
C ASN A 128 1.07 -3.02 -5.34
N ALA A 129 2.37 -2.82 -5.43
CA ALA A 129 3.20 -3.34 -6.53
C ALA A 129 3.11 -4.88 -6.62
N ILE A 130 3.22 -5.60 -5.50
CA ILE A 130 3.08 -7.07 -5.44
C ILE A 130 1.66 -7.49 -5.81
N LYS A 131 0.66 -6.83 -5.23
CA LYS A 131 -0.75 -7.19 -5.39
C LYS A 131 -1.20 -7.13 -6.84
N TYR A 132 -0.78 -6.10 -7.58
CA TYR A 132 -1.23 -5.86 -8.95
C TYR A 132 -0.28 -6.37 -10.03
N SER A 133 0.88 -6.87 -9.67
CA SER A 133 1.80 -7.52 -10.58
C SER A 133 1.39 -8.98 -10.85
N PRO A 134 1.67 -9.50 -12.05
CA PRO A 134 1.53 -10.93 -12.33
C PRO A 134 2.59 -11.74 -11.57
N ASP A 135 2.32 -13.03 -11.39
CA ASP A 135 3.25 -13.96 -10.79
C ASP A 135 4.51 -14.10 -11.67
N GLY A 136 5.67 -14.33 -11.07
CA GLY A 136 6.96 -14.44 -11.76
C GLY A 136 7.49 -13.11 -12.32
N SER A 137 6.89 -11.97 -11.97
CA SER A 137 7.32 -10.65 -12.44
C SER A 137 8.43 -10.04 -11.59
N LYS A 138 8.86 -8.81 -11.94
CA LYS A 138 9.89 -8.08 -11.20
C LYS A 138 9.36 -6.75 -10.69
N ILE A 139 9.77 -6.37 -9.48
CA ILE A 139 9.59 -5.04 -8.92
C ILE A 139 10.97 -4.38 -8.84
N PHE A 140 11.12 -3.24 -9.52
CA PHE A 140 12.37 -2.51 -9.54
C PHE A 140 12.33 -1.39 -8.50
N ILE A 141 13.35 -1.34 -7.64
CA ILE A 141 13.53 -0.31 -6.63
C ILE A 141 14.78 0.47 -6.99
N ARG A 142 14.60 1.72 -7.44
CA ARG A 142 15.71 2.58 -7.86
C ARG A 142 15.85 3.74 -6.90
N LEU A 143 17.07 4.02 -6.48
CA LEU A 143 17.37 5.19 -5.67
C LEU A 143 18.41 6.06 -6.41
N GLN A 144 18.16 7.36 -6.41
CA GLN A 144 19.03 8.35 -7.01
C GLN A 144 19.11 9.57 -6.10
N LYS A 145 20.31 10.07 -5.87
CA LYS A 145 20.52 11.36 -5.24
C LYS A 145 20.52 12.44 -6.32
N ARG A 146 19.75 13.50 -6.12
CA ARG A 146 19.67 14.66 -7.01
C ARG A 146 19.69 15.93 -6.17
N ASN A 147 20.82 16.63 -6.20
CA ASN A 147 21.02 17.84 -5.39
C ASN A 147 20.60 17.61 -3.92
N ASP A 148 19.58 18.32 -3.45
CA ASP A 148 19.07 18.30 -2.08
C ASP A 148 17.94 17.29 -1.87
N LEU A 149 17.76 16.33 -2.80
CA LEU A 149 16.70 15.34 -2.75
C LEU A 149 17.26 13.93 -2.98
N VAL A 150 16.68 12.97 -2.31
CA VAL A 150 16.76 11.55 -2.69
C VAL A 150 15.46 11.17 -3.36
N ARG A 151 15.57 10.63 -4.55
CA ARG A 151 14.48 10.10 -5.37
C ARG A 151 14.49 8.58 -5.28
N MET A 152 13.38 8.01 -4.84
CA MET A 152 13.12 6.58 -4.84
C MET A 152 12.00 6.27 -5.84
N GLU A 153 12.24 5.33 -6.72
CA GLU A 153 11.27 4.82 -7.67
C GLU A 153 10.97 3.35 -7.36
N ILE A 154 9.70 3.02 -7.28
CA ILE A 154 9.20 1.64 -7.17
C ILE A 154 8.38 1.37 -8.41
N GLU A 155 8.91 0.56 -9.33
CA GLU A 155 8.27 0.23 -10.61
C GLU A 155 7.78 -1.21 -10.58
N ASP A 156 6.50 -1.40 -10.83
CA ASP A 156 5.84 -2.69 -10.99
C ASP A 156 5.61 -3.04 -12.47
N GLN A 157 5.31 -4.30 -12.74
CA GLN A 157 4.95 -4.80 -14.07
C GLN A 157 3.46 -5.19 -14.16
N GLY A 158 2.64 -4.56 -13.31
CA GLY A 158 1.23 -4.86 -13.15
C GLY A 158 0.32 -4.28 -14.22
N ILE A 159 -0.95 -4.15 -13.86
CA ILE A 159 -2.02 -3.64 -14.74
C ILE A 159 -1.86 -2.17 -15.12
N GLY A 160 -1.03 -1.42 -14.37
CA GLY A 160 -0.89 0.02 -14.52
C GLY A 160 -2.06 0.81 -13.94
N ILE A 161 -1.93 2.13 -13.99
CA ILE A 161 -2.94 3.07 -13.51
C ILE A 161 -3.29 4.01 -14.66
N PRO A 162 -4.58 4.23 -14.98
CA PRO A 162 -4.99 5.21 -15.97
C PRO A 162 -4.56 6.63 -15.57
N GLN A 163 -4.09 7.43 -16.52
CA GLN A 163 -3.56 8.76 -16.24
C GLN A 163 -4.57 9.69 -15.53
N ASN A 164 -5.85 9.55 -15.84
CA ASN A 164 -6.94 10.30 -15.20
C ASN A 164 -7.20 9.87 -13.74
N GLU A 165 -6.56 8.81 -13.27
CA GLU A 165 -6.63 8.32 -11.89
C GLU A 165 -5.41 8.68 -11.04
N TYR A 166 -4.31 9.20 -11.61
CA TYR A 166 -3.05 9.49 -10.90
C TYR A 166 -3.22 10.36 -9.65
N HIS A 167 -4.14 11.31 -9.67
CA HIS A 167 -4.43 12.14 -8.48
C HIS A 167 -5.42 11.46 -7.53
N LYS A 168 -6.30 10.62 -8.07
CA LYS A 168 -7.39 10.00 -7.31
C LYS A 168 -6.90 8.87 -6.43
N ILE A 169 -5.89 8.10 -6.87
CA ILE A 169 -5.36 6.97 -6.10
C ILE A 169 -4.79 7.35 -4.72
N PHE A 170 -4.50 8.62 -4.51
CA PHE A 170 -4.07 9.18 -3.22
C PHE A 170 -5.23 9.79 -2.41
N GLN A 171 -6.48 9.67 -2.87
CA GLN A 171 -7.66 10.05 -2.11
C GLN A 171 -8.07 8.92 -1.16
N ARG A 172 -8.67 9.29 -0.04
CA ARG A 172 -9.19 8.31 0.93
C ARG A 172 -10.24 7.42 0.29
N PHE A 173 -10.18 6.14 0.56
CA PHE A 173 -11.14 5.13 0.11
C PHE A 173 -11.24 4.99 -1.41
N TYR A 174 -10.39 5.68 -2.16
CA TYR A 174 -10.42 5.56 -3.61
C TYR A 174 -9.85 4.21 -4.05
N ARG A 175 -10.56 3.56 -4.94
CA ARG A 175 -10.14 2.34 -5.63
C ARG A 175 -10.39 2.53 -7.12
N GLY A 176 -9.44 2.13 -7.94
CA GLY A 176 -9.60 2.16 -9.41
C GLY A 176 -10.84 1.37 -9.84
N SER A 177 -11.42 1.78 -10.95
CA SER A 177 -12.67 1.21 -11.47
C SER A 177 -12.50 -0.03 -12.35
N SER A 178 -11.26 -0.48 -12.61
CA SER A 178 -11.02 -1.67 -13.42
C SER A 178 -11.47 -2.93 -12.69
N LYS A 179 -11.90 -3.94 -13.47
CA LYS A 179 -12.38 -5.21 -12.94
C LYS A 179 -11.32 -5.89 -12.06
N GLU A 180 -10.07 -5.86 -12.52
CA GLU A 180 -8.93 -6.46 -11.81
C GLU A 180 -8.68 -5.80 -10.44
N VAL A 181 -8.95 -4.50 -10.30
CA VAL A 181 -8.85 -3.78 -9.02
C VAL A 181 -10.03 -4.14 -8.11
N MET A 182 -11.22 -4.26 -8.67
CA MET A 182 -12.44 -4.57 -7.90
C MET A 182 -12.42 -5.99 -7.33
N GLU A 183 -11.83 -6.95 -8.04
CA GLU A 183 -11.70 -8.34 -7.59
C GLU A 183 -10.67 -8.52 -6.47
N LYS A 184 -9.74 -7.60 -6.30
CA LYS A 184 -8.73 -7.70 -5.24
C LYS A 184 -9.17 -6.95 -3.97
N SER A 185 -8.98 -7.54 -2.80
CA SER A 185 -9.28 -6.91 -1.51
C SER A 185 -8.50 -5.59 -1.31
N GLY A 186 -9.02 -4.65 -0.56
CA GLY A 186 -8.31 -3.42 -0.19
C GLY A 186 -9.24 -2.28 0.22
N THR A 187 -8.77 -1.44 1.13
CA THR A 187 -9.55 -0.37 1.76
C THR A 187 -9.48 0.97 1.01
N GLY A 188 -8.53 1.14 0.09
CA GLY A 188 -8.26 2.42 -0.57
C GLY A 188 -7.65 3.48 0.36
N ILE A 189 -7.03 3.07 1.48
CA ILE A 189 -6.45 3.96 2.48
C ILE A 189 -4.92 4.00 2.40
N GLY A 190 -4.28 2.89 2.02
CA GLY A 190 -2.82 2.75 2.09
C GLY A 190 -2.05 3.82 1.34
N LEU A 191 -2.41 4.13 0.08
CA LEU A 191 -1.73 5.18 -0.70
C LEU A 191 -2.02 6.58 -0.16
N PHE A 192 -3.23 6.84 0.34
CA PHE A 192 -3.53 8.09 1.03
C PHE A 192 -2.62 8.26 2.26
N LEU A 193 -2.51 7.24 3.10
CA LEU A 193 -1.65 7.24 4.28
C LEU A 193 -0.17 7.44 3.88
N SER A 194 0.29 6.77 2.83
CA SER A 194 1.65 6.96 2.31
C SER A 194 1.92 8.41 1.92
N ARG A 195 0.97 9.07 1.24
CA ARG A 195 1.09 10.48 0.88
C ARG A 195 1.18 11.37 2.11
N GLU A 196 0.30 11.22 3.08
CA GLU A 196 0.30 11.99 4.33
C GLU A 196 1.64 11.84 5.09
N ILE A 197 2.15 10.60 5.19
CA ILE A 197 3.44 10.33 5.82
C ILE A 197 4.58 11.03 5.08
N ILE A 198 4.64 10.90 3.76
CA ILE A 198 5.70 11.48 2.94
C ILE A 198 5.65 13.00 2.98
N GLU A 199 4.47 13.62 2.92
CA GLU A 199 4.28 15.07 3.07
C GLU A 199 4.74 15.55 4.47
N LYS A 200 4.46 14.80 5.53
CA LYS A 200 5.00 15.09 6.87
C LYS A 200 6.52 14.95 6.96
N HIS A 201 7.16 14.20 6.05
CA HIS A 201 8.62 14.17 5.88
C HIS A 201 9.14 15.29 4.95
N ALA A 202 8.29 16.24 4.58
CA ALA A 202 8.58 17.31 3.60
C ALA A 202 8.95 16.75 2.22
N GLY A 203 8.48 15.56 1.89
CA GLY A 203 8.65 14.88 0.61
C GLY A 203 7.41 14.96 -0.27
N THR A 204 7.49 14.32 -1.43
CA THR A 204 6.38 14.17 -2.37
C THR A 204 6.29 12.74 -2.87
N ILE A 205 5.07 12.29 -3.14
CA ILE A 205 4.82 11.03 -3.82
C ILE A 205 3.96 11.27 -5.07
N THR A 206 4.35 10.68 -6.17
CA THR A 206 3.62 10.73 -7.44
C THR A 206 3.64 9.36 -8.11
N VAL A 207 2.83 9.19 -9.16
CA VAL A 207 2.82 7.99 -9.97
C VAL A 207 2.93 8.35 -11.44
N THR A 208 3.58 7.49 -12.20
CA THR A 208 3.66 7.56 -13.67
C THR A 208 3.44 6.16 -14.25
N SER A 209 3.22 6.06 -15.56
CA SER A 209 3.23 4.74 -16.20
C SER A 209 4.62 4.10 -16.10
N GLY A 210 4.65 2.78 -15.97
CA GLY A 210 5.89 2.01 -15.97
C GLY A 210 6.66 2.14 -17.30
N LYS A 211 7.95 1.81 -17.26
CA LYS A 211 8.77 1.71 -18.46
C LYS A 211 8.14 0.70 -19.40
N LYS A 212 8.09 0.96 -20.68
CA LYS A 212 7.39 0.15 -21.71
C LYS A 212 5.85 0.19 -21.64
N LYS A 213 5.26 1.19 -20.99
CA LYS A 213 3.80 1.37 -20.86
C LYS A 213 3.07 0.18 -20.21
N LYS A 214 3.78 -0.63 -19.43
CA LYS A 214 3.23 -1.68 -18.57
C LYS A 214 3.52 -1.36 -17.11
N GLY A 215 2.54 -1.62 -16.24
CA GLY A 215 2.68 -1.35 -14.81
C GLY A 215 2.66 0.12 -14.45
N SER A 216 3.08 0.41 -13.23
CA SER A 216 3.16 1.76 -12.67
C SER A 216 4.54 2.00 -12.06
N THR A 217 4.94 3.25 -12.00
CA THR A 217 6.13 3.69 -11.27
C THR A 217 5.71 4.71 -10.24
N PHE A 218 5.79 4.35 -8.97
CA PHE A 218 5.66 5.28 -7.86
C PHE A 218 6.99 5.98 -7.62
N VAL A 219 6.94 7.30 -7.50
CA VAL A 219 8.10 8.15 -7.33
C VAL A 219 7.98 8.90 -6.02
N ILE A 220 8.86 8.62 -5.08
CA ILE A 220 8.96 9.27 -3.78
C ILE A 220 10.20 10.16 -3.80
N GLN A 221 10.06 11.43 -3.42
CA GLN A 221 11.16 12.36 -3.28
C GLN A 221 11.21 12.85 -1.84
N LEU A 222 12.38 12.76 -1.22
CA LEU A 222 12.61 13.14 0.17
C LEU A 222 13.76 14.13 0.26
N PRO A 223 13.69 15.15 1.14
CA PRO A 223 14.78 16.07 1.35
C PRO A 223 16.03 15.34 1.83
N TYR A 224 17.15 15.68 1.23
CA TYR A 224 18.47 15.27 1.66
C TYR A 224 19.21 16.50 2.21
N VAL A 225 19.58 16.41 3.48
CA VAL A 225 20.46 17.41 4.10
C VAL A 225 21.78 16.71 4.35
N GLY A 226 22.81 17.10 3.59
CA GLY A 226 24.16 16.56 3.65
C GLY A 226 24.82 16.61 5.02
#